data_3c295555515c8210d68b072d33c598b6
#
_entry.id   3c295555515c8210d68b072d33c598b6
#
_cell.length_a   1.000
_cell.length_b   1.000
_cell.length_c   1.000
_cell.angle_alpha   90.00
_cell.angle_beta   90.00
_cell.angle_gamma   90.00
#
_symmetry.space_group_name_H-M   'P 1'
#
loop_
_entity.id
_entity.type
_entity.pdbx_description
1 polymer ?
#
loop_
_entity_poly.entity_id
_entity_poly.type
_entity_poly.pdbx_seq_one_letter_code
_entity_poly.pdbx_strand_id
1 'polypeptide(L)'
;MEYRNLGKSGLKVSELSFGSWVTFNKQVDTKLAEKMFGTCLDAGINFFDNAEGYERGQSEIVMGKALKALDKPRDSYCVSSKVFFGTKEKPLPTQIGLSRKHVSEACDQALERLQVDYLDLYFCHRADPDTPIGETVWAMHNLIKQGKVLY
;
A
#
# COMPACT_ATOMS: atom_id res chain seq x y z
N MET A 1 18.01 -14.26 -2.74
CA MET A 1 16.54 -14.06 -2.79
C MET A 1 16.01 -14.58 -4.11
N GLU A 2 14.91 -15.31 -4.08
CA GLU A 2 14.23 -15.75 -5.30
C GLU A 2 13.09 -14.78 -5.63
N TYR A 3 12.75 -14.68 -6.94
CA TYR A 3 11.72 -13.76 -7.43
C TYR A 3 10.69 -14.52 -8.26
N ARG A 4 9.43 -14.09 -8.14
CA ARG A 4 8.29 -14.66 -8.86
C ARG A 4 7.52 -13.59 -9.62
N ASN A 5 6.92 -13.98 -10.72
CA ASN A 5 5.95 -13.12 -11.37
C ASN A 5 4.70 -12.97 -10.47
N LEU A 6 4.17 -11.75 -10.37
CA LEU A 6 2.87 -11.51 -9.75
C LEU A 6 1.77 -12.12 -10.63
N GLY A 7 1.39 -13.35 -10.31
CA GLY A 7 0.44 -14.12 -11.11
C GLY A 7 0.89 -14.24 -12.55
N LYS A 8 0.07 -13.73 -13.49
CA LYS A 8 0.37 -13.73 -14.93
C LYS A 8 0.94 -12.41 -15.45
N SER A 9 1.21 -11.45 -14.54
CA SER A 9 1.80 -10.15 -14.91
C SER A 9 3.30 -10.28 -15.18
N GLY A 10 3.89 -9.25 -15.79
CA GLY A 10 5.35 -9.17 -15.97
C GLY A 10 6.10 -8.69 -14.73
N LEU A 11 5.40 -8.24 -13.67
CA LEU A 11 6.02 -7.75 -12.46
C LEU A 11 6.65 -8.89 -11.67
N LYS A 12 7.94 -8.74 -11.35
CA LYS A 12 8.67 -9.69 -10.50
C LYS A 12 8.82 -9.13 -9.09
N VAL A 13 8.32 -9.88 -8.12
CA VAL A 13 8.44 -9.58 -6.69
C VAL A 13 9.25 -10.67 -5.99
N SER A 14 9.94 -10.31 -4.91
CA SER A 14 10.63 -11.28 -4.06
C SER A 14 9.64 -12.24 -3.41
N GLU A 15 10.03 -13.48 -3.20
CA GLU A 15 9.19 -14.49 -2.53
C GLU A 15 8.85 -14.10 -1.10
N LEU A 16 9.73 -13.35 -0.45
CA LEU A 16 9.49 -12.73 0.85
C LEU A 16 9.09 -11.27 0.64
N SER A 17 8.13 -10.80 1.41
CA SER A 17 7.75 -9.40 1.49
C SER A 17 7.86 -8.91 2.93
N PHE A 18 8.02 -7.61 3.10
CA PHE A 18 8.01 -6.99 4.43
C PHE A 18 6.66 -6.31 4.69
N GLY A 19 5.91 -6.81 5.67
CA GLY A 19 4.63 -6.26 6.09
C GLY A 19 4.77 -5.33 7.29
N SER A 20 3.95 -4.30 7.34
CA SER A 20 3.98 -3.26 8.37
C SER A 20 2.85 -3.37 9.41
N TRP A 21 1.98 -4.38 9.29
CA TRP A 21 0.87 -4.56 10.20
C TRP A 21 1.32 -4.83 11.64
N VAL A 22 0.58 -4.33 12.62
CA VAL A 22 0.74 -4.42 14.08
C VAL A 22 2.00 -3.77 14.69
N THR A 23 3.08 -3.58 13.97
CA THR A 23 4.36 -3.14 14.53
C THR A 23 4.63 -1.66 14.29
N PHE A 24 4.31 -1.14 13.10
CA PHE A 24 4.61 0.24 12.73
C PHE A 24 3.79 1.23 13.55
N ASN A 25 4.45 2.32 13.95
CA ASN A 25 3.96 3.37 14.84
C ASN A 25 3.72 2.94 16.31
N LYS A 26 3.75 1.65 16.63
CA LYS A 26 3.68 1.17 18.04
C LYS A 26 5.03 0.74 18.58
N GLN A 27 5.71 -0.14 17.86
CA GLN A 27 6.99 -0.73 18.26
C GLN A 27 8.12 -0.28 17.33
N VAL A 28 7.79 0.13 16.11
CA VAL A 28 8.73 0.51 15.05
C VAL A 28 8.47 1.96 14.70
N ASP A 29 9.41 2.82 15.05
CA ASP A 29 9.45 4.22 14.60
C ASP A 29 10.08 4.33 13.20
N THR A 30 10.11 5.55 12.67
CA THR A 30 10.64 5.81 11.32
C THR A 30 12.11 5.38 11.18
N LYS A 31 12.94 5.63 12.21
CA LYS A 31 14.37 5.32 12.16
C LYS A 31 14.65 3.82 12.18
N LEU A 32 13.88 3.08 12.99
CA LEU A 32 13.97 1.62 12.99
C LEU A 32 13.42 1.03 11.69
N ALA A 33 12.32 1.58 11.17
CA ALA A 33 11.76 1.18 9.87
C ALA A 33 12.75 1.37 8.73
N GLU A 34 13.45 2.51 8.67
CA GLU A 34 14.51 2.78 7.70
C GLU A 34 15.58 1.69 7.73
N LYS A 35 16.10 1.38 8.93
CA LYS A 35 17.10 0.32 9.10
C LYS A 35 16.58 -1.05 8.65
N MET A 36 15.33 -1.40 8.99
CA MET A 36 14.71 -2.66 8.59
C MET A 36 14.54 -2.74 7.08
N PHE A 37 14.06 -1.68 6.43
CA PHE A 37 13.93 -1.65 4.97
C PHE A 37 15.28 -1.71 4.26
N GLY A 38 16.30 -1.01 4.77
CA GLY A 38 17.65 -1.12 4.24
C GLY A 38 18.14 -2.57 4.27
N THR A 39 17.99 -3.25 5.41
CA THR A 39 18.34 -4.66 5.56
C THR A 39 17.54 -5.56 4.60
N CYS A 40 16.25 -5.28 4.41
CA CYS A 40 15.41 -6.02 3.46
C CYS A 40 15.90 -5.86 2.02
N LEU A 41 16.16 -4.63 1.60
CA LEU A 41 16.67 -4.33 0.25
C LEU A 41 18.04 -4.98 0.00
N ASP A 42 18.95 -4.90 0.97
CA ASP A 42 20.26 -5.53 0.89
C ASP A 42 20.17 -7.07 0.80
N ALA A 43 19.13 -7.67 1.41
CA ALA A 43 18.81 -9.08 1.28
C ALA A 43 18.06 -9.44 -0.03
N GLY A 44 17.70 -8.46 -0.86
CA GLY A 44 16.97 -8.62 -2.11
C GLY A 44 15.46 -8.67 -1.96
N ILE A 45 14.89 -8.31 -0.81
CA ILE A 45 13.45 -8.13 -0.65
C ILE A 45 13.07 -6.81 -1.32
N ASN A 46 12.17 -6.89 -2.30
CA ASN A 46 11.74 -5.73 -3.08
C ASN A 46 10.23 -5.41 -2.94
N PHE A 47 9.53 -6.00 -1.97
CA PHE A 47 8.10 -5.79 -1.79
C PHE A 47 7.76 -5.41 -0.34
N PHE A 48 7.16 -4.23 -0.18
CA PHE A 48 6.75 -3.64 1.09
C PHE A 48 5.24 -3.45 1.14
N ASP A 49 4.58 -4.09 2.10
CA ASP A 49 3.13 -4.16 2.20
C ASP A 49 2.57 -3.30 3.33
N ASN A 50 1.52 -2.53 3.01
CA ASN A 50 0.81 -1.68 3.95
C ASN A 50 -0.70 -1.69 3.69
N ALA A 51 -1.47 -0.94 4.46
CA ALA A 51 -2.89 -0.69 4.27
C ALA A 51 -3.32 0.60 4.98
N GLU A 52 -4.37 1.27 4.47
CA GLU A 52 -4.92 2.48 5.08
C GLU A 52 -5.34 2.29 6.54
N GLY A 53 -5.89 1.12 6.87
CA GLY A 53 -6.37 0.79 8.21
C GLY A 53 -5.26 0.50 9.23
N TYR A 54 -4.02 0.25 8.81
CA TYR A 54 -2.93 -0.08 9.73
C TYR A 54 -2.57 1.15 10.56
N GLU A 55 -2.80 1.05 11.86
CA GLU A 55 -2.64 2.18 12.80
C GLU A 55 -3.29 3.48 12.29
N ARG A 56 -4.46 3.34 11.64
CA ARG A 56 -5.23 4.48 11.12
C ARG A 56 -4.43 5.37 10.18
N GLY A 57 -3.66 4.76 9.28
CA GLY A 57 -2.81 5.44 8.31
C GLY A 57 -1.42 5.80 8.84
N GLN A 58 -1.15 5.68 10.14
CA GLN A 58 0.17 6.00 10.70
C GLN A 58 1.25 5.03 10.21
N SER A 59 0.90 3.76 9.95
CA SER A 59 1.81 2.78 9.37
C SER A 59 2.32 3.22 7.99
N GLU A 60 1.45 3.75 7.15
CA GLU A 60 1.83 4.30 5.84
C GLU A 60 2.74 5.53 5.98
N ILE A 61 2.46 6.43 6.94
CA ILE A 61 3.31 7.60 7.22
C ILE A 61 4.71 7.19 7.66
N VAL A 62 4.83 6.19 8.52
CA VAL A 62 6.14 5.67 8.96
C VAL A 62 6.88 5.04 7.79
N MET A 63 6.21 4.23 6.98
CA MET A 63 6.79 3.60 5.79
C MET A 63 7.25 4.65 4.77
N GLY A 64 6.43 5.63 4.45
CA GLY A 64 6.76 6.68 3.48
C GLY A 64 8.00 7.47 3.90
N LYS A 65 8.06 7.90 5.16
CA LYS A 65 9.24 8.60 5.70
C LYS A 65 10.50 7.73 5.65
N ALA A 66 10.40 6.46 6.00
CA ALA A 66 11.53 5.54 6.02
C ALA A 66 12.05 5.24 4.60
N LEU A 67 11.15 4.97 3.65
CA LEU A 67 11.53 4.74 2.25
C LEU A 67 12.18 5.97 1.61
N LYS A 68 11.65 7.16 1.91
CA LYS A 68 12.23 8.41 1.44
C LYS A 68 13.64 8.66 2.02
N ALA A 69 13.84 8.34 3.30
CA ALA A 69 15.14 8.50 3.96
C ALA A 69 16.22 7.56 3.40
N LEU A 70 15.83 6.38 2.91
CA LEU A 70 16.75 5.43 2.27
C LEU A 70 17.30 5.90 0.93
N ASP A 71 16.65 6.86 0.29
CA ASP A 71 17.05 7.44 -1.00
C ASP A 71 17.40 6.39 -2.08
N LYS A 72 16.61 5.31 -2.13
CA LYS A 72 16.76 4.27 -3.15
C LYS A 72 15.91 4.60 -4.39
N PRO A 73 16.37 4.22 -5.61
CA PRO A 73 15.56 4.42 -6.81
C PRO A 73 14.16 3.84 -6.65
N ARG A 74 13.12 4.63 -6.97
CA ARG A 74 11.71 4.22 -6.78
C ARG A 74 11.35 2.97 -7.57
N ASP A 75 11.98 2.73 -8.70
CA ASP A 75 11.80 1.57 -9.58
C ASP A 75 12.50 0.30 -9.08
N SER A 76 13.24 0.38 -7.98
CA SER A 76 13.96 -0.76 -7.39
C SER A 76 13.11 -1.57 -6.40
N TYR A 77 11.92 -1.09 -6.00
CA TYR A 77 11.06 -1.76 -5.04
C TYR A 77 9.56 -1.52 -5.33
N CYS A 78 8.73 -2.39 -4.79
CA CYS A 78 7.28 -2.32 -4.88
C CYS A 78 6.68 -1.90 -3.53
N VAL A 79 5.71 -1.00 -3.57
CA VAL A 79 4.91 -0.56 -2.42
C VAL A 79 3.45 -0.89 -2.67
N SER A 80 2.80 -1.51 -1.70
CA SER A 80 1.35 -1.74 -1.76
C SER A 80 0.60 -0.99 -0.66
N SER A 81 -0.67 -0.74 -0.92
CA SER A 81 -1.65 -0.39 0.09
C SER A 81 -2.98 -1.12 -0.16
N LYS A 82 -3.92 -0.97 0.77
CA LYS A 82 -5.21 -1.66 0.71
C LYS A 82 -6.32 -0.72 1.21
N VAL A 83 -7.48 -0.80 0.58
CA VAL A 83 -8.67 -0.01 0.91
C VAL A 83 -9.80 -0.88 1.44
N PHE A 84 -10.44 -0.46 2.51
CA PHE A 84 -11.72 -0.96 3.02
C PHE A 84 -12.14 -0.29 4.33
N PHE A 85 -11.25 -0.26 5.34
CA PHE A 85 -11.59 0.08 6.73
C PHE A 85 -11.56 1.57 7.03
N GLY A 86 -10.93 2.36 6.15
CA GLY A 86 -10.64 3.77 6.40
C GLY A 86 -9.56 3.97 7.48
N THR A 87 -9.33 5.24 7.81
CA THR A 87 -8.26 5.66 8.74
C THR A 87 -8.79 6.24 10.05
N LYS A 88 -10.10 6.25 10.27
CA LYS A 88 -10.72 6.83 11.47
C LYS A 88 -11.17 5.73 12.42
N GLU A 89 -11.18 6.04 13.72
CA GLU A 89 -11.73 5.13 14.72
C GLU A 89 -13.22 4.89 14.53
N LYS A 90 -13.94 5.95 14.14
CA LYS A 90 -15.35 5.93 13.77
C LYS A 90 -15.48 6.57 12.38
N PRO A 91 -15.26 5.81 11.31
CA PRO A 91 -15.36 6.35 9.97
C PRO A 91 -16.80 6.69 9.63
N LEU A 92 -16.99 7.73 8.82
CA LEU A 92 -18.29 8.05 8.25
C LEU A 92 -18.64 7.02 7.14
N PRO A 93 -19.91 6.88 6.77
CA PRO A 93 -20.34 5.90 5.76
C PRO A 93 -19.60 5.99 4.42
N THR A 94 -19.13 7.17 4.04
CA THR A 94 -18.36 7.38 2.80
C THR A 94 -16.87 7.10 2.94
N GLN A 95 -16.38 6.71 4.11
CA GLN A 95 -14.96 6.53 4.44
C GLN A 95 -14.61 5.05 4.68
N ILE A 96 -15.52 4.12 4.32
CA ILE A 96 -15.36 2.68 4.44
C ILE A 96 -15.92 1.97 3.22
N GLY A 97 -15.60 0.68 3.07
CA GLY A 97 -16.07 -0.16 1.98
C GLY A 97 -15.34 0.07 0.67
N LEU A 98 -15.96 -0.37 -0.43
CA LEU A 98 -15.34 -0.35 -1.76
C LEU A 98 -16.11 0.49 -2.78
N SER A 99 -16.90 1.47 -2.31
CA SER A 99 -17.53 2.43 -3.21
C SER A 99 -16.45 3.16 -4.04
N ARG A 100 -16.81 3.55 -5.26
CA ARG A 100 -15.91 4.34 -6.14
C ARG A 100 -15.32 5.55 -5.42
N LYS A 101 -16.15 6.25 -4.63
CA LYS A 101 -15.72 7.41 -3.86
C LYS A 101 -14.60 7.04 -2.89
N HIS A 102 -14.84 6.04 -2.03
CA HIS A 102 -13.85 5.65 -1.03
C HIS A 102 -12.59 5.08 -1.67
N VAL A 103 -12.70 4.20 -2.65
CA VAL A 103 -11.55 3.63 -3.37
C VAL A 103 -10.65 4.73 -3.96
N SER A 104 -11.25 5.74 -4.58
CA SER A 104 -10.48 6.83 -5.20
C SER A 104 -9.80 7.72 -4.18
N GLU A 105 -10.55 8.20 -3.18
CA GLU A 105 -10.03 9.10 -2.14
C GLU A 105 -9.03 8.42 -1.21
N ALA A 106 -9.26 7.16 -0.88
CA ALA A 106 -8.32 6.36 -0.08
C ALA A 106 -6.98 6.13 -0.80
N CYS A 107 -7.02 5.94 -2.13
CA CYS A 107 -5.81 5.85 -2.93
C CYS A 107 -5.01 7.15 -2.88
N ASP A 108 -5.64 8.29 -3.11
CA ASP A 108 -4.98 9.60 -3.07
C ASP A 108 -4.34 9.86 -1.69
N GLN A 109 -5.08 9.59 -0.63
CA GLN A 109 -4.60 9.71 0.74
C GLN A 109 -3.45 8.73 1.06
N ALA A 110 -3.47 7.51 0.50
CA ALA A 110 -2.39 6.54 0.66
C ALA A 110 -1.10 7.02 -0.02
N LEU A 111 -1.19 7.57 -1.24
CA LEU A 111 -0.06 8.17 -1.95
C LEU A 111 0.59 9.31 -1.14
N GLU A 112 -0.23 10.20 -0.56
CA GLU A 112 0.24 11.27 0.31
C GLU A 112 0.97 10.74 1.56
N ARG A 113 0.37 9.77 2.27
CA ARG A 113 0.96 9.19 3.49
C ARG A 113 2.25 8.43 3.21
N LEU A 114 2.27 7.65 2.12
CA LEU A 114 3.43 6.88 1.68
C LEU A 114 4.50 7.74 0.98
N GLN A 115 4.17 8.98 0.62
CA GLN A 115 5.05 9.92 -0.08
C GLN A 115 5.59 9.35 -1.40
N VAL A 116 4.71 8.68 -2.16
CA VAL A 116 5.00 8.10 -3.48
C VAL A 116 4.02 8.62 -4.53
N ASP A 117 4.46 8.67 -5.79
CA ASP A 117 3.62 9.14 -6.89
C ASP A 117 2.65 8.05 -7.39
N TYR A 118 2.96 6.78 -7.16
CA TYR A 118 2.13 5.64 -7.51
C TYR A 118 2.33 4.47 -6.56
N LEU A 119 1.29 3.63 -6.44
CA LEU A 119 1.36 2.32 -5.81
C LEU A 119 1.68 1.26 -6.88
N ASP A 120 2.56 0.32 -6.54
CA ASP A 120 2.79 -0.84 -7.42
C ASP A 120 1.60 -1.79 -7.38
N LEU A 121 1.04 -2.03 -6.18
CA LEU A 121 -0.14 -2.87 -5.98
C LEU A 121 -1.15 -2.16 -5.08
N TYR A 122 -2.44 -2.28 -5.46
CA TYR A 122 -3.52 -1.77 -4.62
C TYR A 122 -4.60 -2.82 -4.44
N PHE A 123 -4.91 -3.15 -3.18
CA PHE A 123 -5.80 -4.25 -2.84
C PHE A 123 -7.14 -3.78 -2.30
N CYS A 124 -8.21 -4.46 -2.70
CA CYS A 124 -9.45 -4.50 -1.92
C CYS A 124 -9.18 -5.36 -0.69
N HIS A 125 -9.10 -4.76 0.50
CA HIS A 125 -8.69 -5.45 1.73
C HIS A 125 -9.67 -6.56 2.14
N ARG A 126 -10.95 -6.39 1.77
CA ARG A 126 -12.03 -7.36 1.95
C ARG A 126 -13.03 -7.28 0.80
N ALA A 127 -13.85 -8.30 0.65
CA ALA A 127 -15.05 -8.21 -0.16
C ALA A 127 -16.03 -7.22 0.50
N ASP A 128 -16.75 -6.47 -0.33
CA ASP A 128 -17.80 -5.55 0.10
C ASP A 128 -19.15 -6.00 -0.51
N PRO A 129 -20.00 -6.68 0.27
CA PRO A 129 -21.29 -7.15 -0.23
C PRO A 129 -22.27 -6.00 -0.53
N ASP A 130 -22.05 -4.82 0.04
CA ASP A 130 -22.94 -3.66 -0.10
C ASP A 130 -22.58 -2.82 -1.33
N THR A 131 -21.44 -3.08 -1.99
CA THR A 131 -21.02 -2.39 -3.21
C THR A 131 -21.09 -3.33 -4.42
N PRO A 132 -21.80 -2.96 -5.50
CA PRO A 132 -21.78 -3.74 -6.73
C PRO A 132 -20.34 -3.96 -7.24
N ILE A 133 -19.97 -5.22 -7.51
CA ILE A 133 -18.61 -5.59 -7.92
C ILE A 133 -18.12 -4.79 -9.13
N GLY A 134 -19.01 -4.48 -10.08
CA GLY A 134 -18.68 -3.67 -11.25
C GLY A 134 -18.23 -2.26 -10.89
N GLU A 135 -18.80 -1.64 -9.85
CA GLU A 135 -18.38 -0.32 -9.38
C GLU A 135 -16.95 -0.35 -8.85
N THR A 136 -16.63 -1.34 -8.00
CA THR A 136 -15.29 -1.55 -7.45
C THR A 136 -14.26 -1.80 -8.56
N VAL A 137 -14.57 -2.71 -9.50
CA VAL A 137 -13.69 -3.04 -10.63
C VAL A 137 -13.40 -1.79 -11.48
N TRP A 138 -14.41 -1.01 -11.81
CA TRP A 138 -14.21 0.22 -12.58
C TRP A 138 -13.46 1.30 -11.79
N ALA A 139 -13.66 1.40 -10.48
CA ALA A 139 -12.88 2.31 -9.64
C ALA A 139 -11.39 1.97 -9.70
N MET A 140 -11.03 0.69 -9.46
CA MET A 140 -9.66 0.20 -9.54
C MET A 140 -9.05 0.38 -10.93
N HIS A 141 -9.79 0.04 -11.99
CA HIS A 141 -9.34 0.24 -13.37
C HIS A 141 -9.02 1.70 -13.68
N ASN A 142 -9.85 2.62 -13.20
CA ASN A 142 -9.62 4.06 -13.41
C ASN A 142 -8.36 4.56 -12.70
N LEU A 143 -8.02 4.04 -11.52
CA LEU A 143 -6.76 4.37 -10.84
C LEU A 143 -5.54 3.91 -11.65
N ILE A 144 -5.63 2.74 -12.28
CA ILE A 144 -4.59 2.26 -13.21
C ILE A 144 -4.47 3.21 -14.42
N LYS A 145 -5.59 3.59 -15.03
CA LYS A 145 -5.58 4.54 -16.16
C LYS A 145 -5.02 5.93 -15.80
N GLN A 146 -5.17 6.34 -14.56
CA GLN A 146 -4.61 7.59 -14.04
C GLN A 146 -3.12 7.49 -13.68
N GLY A 147 -2.52 6.29 -13.73
CA GLY A 147 -1.14 6.07 -13.34
C GLY A 147 -0.89 6.10 -11.82
N LYS A 148 -1.95 6.12 -11.02
CA LYS A 148 -1.85 6.10 -9.55
C LYS A 148 -1.56 4.71 -8.98
N VAL A 149 -1.91 3.68 -9.73
CA VAL A 149 -1.73 2.27 -9.39
C VAL A 149 -1.26 1.52 -10.63
N LEU A 150 -0.34 0.56 -10.47
CA LEU A 150 0.16 -0.24 -11.60
C LEU A 150 -0.56 -1.61 -11.70
N TYR A 151 -0.83 -2.26 -10.54
CA TYR A 151 -1.46 -3.59 -10.45
C TYR A 151 -2.48 -3.67 -9.35
#